data_0a96488cbe5a6fd60f285562a7aa6148
#
_entry.id   0a96488cbe5a6fd60f285562a7aa6148
#
_cell.length_a   1.000
_cell.length_b   1.000
_cell.length_c   1.000
_cell.angle_alpha   90.00
_cell.angle_beta   90.00
_cell.angle_gamma   90.00
#
_symmetry.space_group_name_H-M   'P 1'
#
loop_
_entity.id
_entity.type
_entity.pdbx_description
1 polymer ?
#
loop_
_entity_poly.entity_id
_entity_poly.type
_entity_poly.pdbx_seq_one_letter_code
_entity_poly.pdbx_strand_id
1 'polypeptide(L)'
;IQGRMAERYPAPAGRIINHRPFPKAYGFLDDLTIVSERRADMDTSTINFYKGNHKYEVSADELATEIAQCLQIENLNFLIGAGCSSYRDDTGAEKAIPTMAGLAREFYDCNPDLKVDRKNAAKDLFPNNLEALINYLISLKNITTSEKSRKALSGKISIINKFIFERVCNTPYSKELIQLYKEFYLRIVKKTRQVPVNIFTTNYDLYSENALDELGIMYNNGFLGSAQRIFNPNSYNYVVVENLGLSRDVWKSVSNFINLYKIHGSINWLKDDNSGSDTPHILEKDIELIRSRKKYDSIMIYPTPQKDRTTLMVPYSDLFRMMQNSLLKKNSVLISLGYSFGDEHINRIILNALSVYDFRLVIFGDSDMIRKLQEIGDNRIWIINSEDNIHYFNNFVERVLPTQDEEQREEIEIKKSLKKLAVVLGDSSEDPK
;
A
#
# COMPACT_ATOMS: atom_id res chain seq x y z
N ILE A 1 -32.04 31.45 58.38
CA ILE A 1 -31.46 32.78 58.14
C ILE A 1 -31.03 32.84 56.72
N GLN A 2 -31.87 33.38 55.81
CA GLN A 2 -31.64 34.44 54.80
C GLN A 2 -30.41 34.24 53.97
N GLY A 3 -30.45 34.01 52.63
CA GLY A 3 -31.19 34.82 51.65
C GLY A 3 -30.14 35.64 50.86
N ARG A 4 -29.90 35.33 49.56
CA ARG A 4 -29.37 36.31 48.56
C ARG A 4 -29.44 35.70 47.17
N MET A 5 -30.34 36.24 46.42
CA MET A 5 -30.21 37.01 45.17
C MET A 5 -29.61 36.27 43.98
N ALA A 6 -30.52 35.93 43.10
CA ALA A 6 -30.26 35.56 41.71
C ALA A 6 -29.86 36.84 40.93
N GLU A 7 -28.66 36.90 40.38
CA GLU A 7 -28.29 37.87 39.34
C GLU A 7 -28.74 37.33 37.97
N ARG A 8 -29.62 38.10 37.34
CA ARG A 8 -30.07 37.89 35.95
C ARG A 8 -28.99 38.39 35.01
N TYR A 9 -28.47 37.49 34.19
CA TYR A 9 -27.69 37.88 33.00
C TYR A 9 -28.66 38.21 31.85
N PRO A 10 -28.44 39.30 31.10
CA PRO A 10 -29.24 39.64 29.93
C PRO A 10 -28.89 38.73 28.75
N ALA A 11 -29.89 38.29 27.99
CA ALA A 11 -29.75 37.55 26.78
C ALA A 11 -28.98 38.37 25.70
N PRO A 12 -28.06 37.81 24.95
CA PRO A 12 -27.40 38.49 23.84
C PRO A 12 -28.37 38.62 22.67
N ALA A 13 -28.44 39.83 22.12
CA ALA A 13 -29.19 40.20 20.93
C ALA A 13 -28.87 39.33 19.73
N GLY A 14 -29.91 38.92 19.00
CA GLY A 14 -29.80 38.08 17.80
C GLY A 14 -28.89 38.69 16.71
N ARG A 15 -27.84 37.99 16.39
CA ARG A 15 -27.12 38.19 15.12
C ARG A 15 -27.77 37.32 14.05
N ILE A 16 -28.34 37.98 13.05
CA ILE A 16 -28.81 37.35 11.81
C ILE A 16 -27.58 36.71 11.16
N ILE A 17 -27.50 35.39 11.20
CA ILE A 17 -26.49 34.63 10.45
C ILE A 17 -26.99 34.58 9.01
N ASN A 18 -26.39 35.41 8.16
CA ASN A 18 -26.53 35.26 6.70
C ASN A 18 -26.00 33.88 6.29
N HIS A 19 -26.90 32.96 5.99
CA HIS A 19 -26.59 31.73 5.30
C HIS A 19 -26.00 32.06 3.91
N ARG A 20 -24.71 32.03 3.78
CA ARG A 20 -24.10 31.88 2.45
C ARG A 20 -24.46 30.49 1.95
N PRO A 21 -24.99 30.35 0.73
CA PRO A 21 -25.24 29.02 0.15
C PRO A 21 -23.91 28.31 0.00
N PHE A 22 -23.87 27.03 0.37
CA PHE A 22 -22.77 26.14 0.09
C PHE A 22 -22.44 26.21 -1.40
N PRO A 23 -21.16 26.22 -1.78
CA PRO A 23 -20.78 26.15 -3.19
C PRO A 23 -21.36 24.86 -3.76
N LYS A 24 -22.14 25.00 -4.83
CA LYS A 24 -22.67 23.87 -5.58
C LYS A 24 -21.49 23.01 -6.03
N ALA A 25 -21.58 21.72 -5.76
CA ALA A 25 -20.71 20.69 -6.32
C ALA A 25 -20.86 20.64 -7.86
N TYR A 26 -20.25 21.58 -8.54
CA TYR A 26 -20.08 21.58 -9.99
C TYR A 26 -18.59 21.31 -10.26
N GLY A 27 -18.28 20.09 -10.66
CA GLY A 27 -16.95 19.62 -11.02
C GLY A 27 -16.82 18.11 -11.13
N PHE A 28 -17.77 17.36 -10.54
CA PHE A 28 -17.70 15.90 -10.52
C PHE A 28 -18.22 15.21 -11.79
N LEU A 29 -19.02 15.90 -12.61
CA LEU A 29 -19.63 15.30 -13.81
C LEU A 29 -18.75 15.41 -15.05
N ASP A 30 -17.89 16.43 -15.14
CA ASP A 30 -17.00 16.61 -16.30
C ASP A 30 -15.80 15.63 -16.24
N ASP A 31 -15.32 15.27 -15.05
CA ASP A 31 -14.23 14.30 -14.89
C ASP A 31 -14.66 12.86 -15.20
N LEU A 32 -15.92 12.49 -14.91
CA LEU A 32 -16.46 11.16 -15.24
C LEU A 32 -16.61 10.93 -16.74
N THR A 33 -16.91 11.98 -17.51
CA THR A 33 -17.03 11.89 -18.96
C THR A 33 -15.67 11.68 -19.62
N ILE A 34 -14.61 12.34 -19.12
CA ILE A 34 -13.23 12.21 -19.61
C ILE A 34 -12.69 10.79 -19.33
N VAL A 35 -13.03 10.21 -18.18
CA VAL A 35 -12.61 8.83 -17.83
C VAL A 35 -13.32 7.80 -18.71
N SER A 36 -14.61 7.99 -19.03
CA SER A 36 -15.36 7.09 -19.93
C SER A 36 -14.89 7.17 -21.38
N GLU A 37 -14.53 8.35 -21.87
CA GLU A 37 -13.98 8.54 -23.22
C GLU A 37 -12.57 7.96 -23.35
N ARG A 38 -11.71 8.08 -22.34
CA ARG A 38 -10.39 7.42 -22.32
C ARG A 38 -10.48 5.89 -22.31
N ARG A 39 -11.50 5.29 -21.72
CA ARG A 39 -11.74 3.84 -21.77
C ARG A 39 -12.03 3.37 -23.20
N ALA A 40 -12.83 4.11 -23.97
CA ALA A 40 -13.27 3.69 -25.30
C ALA A 40 -12.13 3.66 -26.34
N ASP A 41 -11.14 4.53 -26.23
CA ASP A 41 -10.03 4.63 -27.20
C ASP A 41 -8.85 3.67 -26.92
N MET A 42 -8.79 2.98 -25.77
CA MET A 42 -7.67 2.12 -25.36
C MET A 42 -7.97 0.61 -25.41
N ASP A 43 -9.12 0.20 -25.95
CA ASP A 43 -9.65 -1.17 -25.81
C ASP A 43 -9.14 -2.19 -26.83
N THR A 44 -8.00 -1.95 -27.48
CA THR A 44 -7.46 -2.89 -28.49
C THR A 44 -6.24 -3.69 -28.02
N SER A 45 -5.70 -3.43 -26.84
CA SER A 45 -4.49 -4.12 -26.37
C SER A 45 -4.84 -5.44 -25.68
N THR A 46 -4.27 -6.51 -26.18
CA THR A 46 -4.36 -7.85 -25.61
C THR A 46 -3.55 -7.92 -24.31
N ILE A 47 -4.18 -8.35 -23.23
CA ILE A 47 -3.54 -8.56 -21.93
C ILE A 47 -3.10 -10.02 -21.81
N ASN A 48 -1.84 -10.24 -21.50
CA ASN A 48 -1.33 -11.57 -21.17
C ASN A 48 -1.72 -11.91 -19.72
N PHE A 49 -2.50 -12.96 -19.56
CA PHE A 49 -2.92 -13.48 -18.27
C PHE A 49 -2.46 -14.93 -18.13
N TYR A 50 -1.54 -15.17 -17.21
CA TYR A 50 -1.01 -16.51 -16.93
C TYR A 50 -1.64 -17.04 -15.65
N LYS A 51 -2.16 -18.28 -15.70
CA LYS A 51 -2.53 -19.09 -14.53
C LYS A 51 -1.57 -20.30 -14.49
N GLY A 52 -0.54 -20.23 -13.65
CA GLY A 52 0.60 -21.14 -13.72
C GLY A 52 1.28 -21.05 -15.08
N ASN A 53 1.41 -22.17 -15.77
CA ASN A 53 2.03 -22.26 -17.10
C ASN A 53 1.06 -21.97 -18.27
N HIS A 54 -0.25 -21.82 -17.99
CA HIS A 54 -1.24 -21.57 -19.02
C HIS A 54 -1.37 -20.08 -19.32
N LYS A 55 -1.12 -19.71 -20.57
CA LYS A 55 -1.30 -18.34 -21.07
C LYS A 55 -2.69 -18.17 -21.64
N TYR A 56 -3.36 -17.11 -21.22
CA TYR A 56 -4.61 -16.61 -21.77
C TYR A 56 -4.39 -15.19 -22.29
N GLU A 57 -5.07 -14.86 -23.36
CA GLU A 57 -5.14 -13.50 -23.88
C GLU A 57 -6.55 -13.00 -23.62
N VAL A 58 -6.64 -11.96 -22.79
CA VAL A 58 -7.93 -11.45 -22.28
C VAL A 58 -8.05 -9.97 -22.54
N SER A 59 -9.29 -9.49 -22.60
CA SER A 59 -9.63 -8.06 -22.59
C SER A 59 -9.52 -7.47 -21.18
N ALA A 60 -9.56 -6.13 -21.09
CA ALA A 60 -9.58 -5.44 -19.80
C ALA A 60 -10.83 -5.79 -18.98
N ASP A 61 -11.99 -5.93 -19.62
CA ASP A 61 -13.26 -6.27 -18.94
C ASP A 61 -13.27 -7.70 -18.40
N GLU A 62 -12.72 -8.66 -19.18
CA GLU A 62 -12.57 -10.04 -18.69
C GLU A 62 -11.62 -10.11 -17.48
N LEU A 63 -10.49 -9.37 -17.53
CA LEU A 63 -9.57 -9.27 -16.42
C LEU A 63 -10.24 -8.60 -15.21
N ALA A 64 -10.97 -7.50 -15.41
CA ALA A 64 -11.70 -6.81 -14.34
C ALA A 64 -12.68 -7.74 -13.63
N THR A 65 -13.38 -8.62 -14.39
CA THR A 65 -14.28 -9.62 -13.83
C THR A 65 -13.55 -10.64 -12.94
N GLU A 66 -12.40 -11.15 -13.39
CA GLU A 66 -11.56 -12.07 -12.59
C GLU A 66 -11.02 -11.40 -11.32
N ILE A 67 -10.61 -10.14 -11.42
CA ILE A 67 -10.13 -9.38 -10.26
C ILE A 67 -11.28 -9.04 -9.30
N ALA A 68 -12.47 -8.70 -9.80
CA ALA A 68 -13.65 -8.47 -8.97
C ALA A 68 -13.97 -9.68 -8.07
N GLN A 69 -13.81 -10.90 -8.59
CA GLN A 69 -13.95 -12.13 -7.79
C GLN A 69 -12.86 -12.23 -6.71
N CYS A 70 -11.61 -11.89 -7.03
CA CYS A 70 -10.52 -11.85 -6.05
C CYS A 70 -10.79 -10.84 -4.93
N LEU A 71 -11.37 -9.69 -5.25
CA LEU A 71 -11.73 -8.66 -4.27
C LEU A 71 -12.84 -9.11 -3.31
N GLN A 72 -13.59 -10.16 -3.61
CA GLN A 72 -14.62 -10.70 -2.71
C GLN A 72 -14.09 -11.76 -1.74
N ILE A 73 -12.86 -12.25 -1.95
CA ILE A 73 -12.23 -13.23 -1.06
C ILE A 73 -12.14 -12.66 0.36
N GLU A 74 -12.40 -13.49 1.37
CA GLU A 74 -12.51 -13.08 2.77
C GLU A 74 -11.25 -12.37 3.27
N ASN A 75 -10.08 -12.97 3.10
CA ASN A 75 -8.81 -12.42 3.52
C ASN A 75 -8.09 -11.76 2.33
N LEU A 76 -8.46 -10.51 2.05
CA LEU A 76 -7.90 -9.71 0.98
C LEU A 76 -6.63 -9.00 1.45
N ASN A 77 -5.54 -9.26 0.76
CA ASN A 77 -4.24 -8.69 1.03
C ASN A 77 -3.67 -8.05 -0.24
N PHE A 78 -3.06 -6.88 -0.10
CA PHE A 78 -2.28 -6.24 -1.15
C PHE A 78 -0.82 -6.13 -0.73
N LEU A 79 0.09 -6.25 -1.70
CA LEU A 79 1.50 -5.91 -1.56
C LEU A 79 1.81 -4.77 -2.53
N ILE A 80 2.09 -3.60 -1.97
CA ILE A 80 2.39 -2.37 -2.71
C ILE A 80 3.89 -2.12 -2.67
N GLY A 81 4.51 -2.12 -3.85
CA GLY A 81 5.94 -1.85 -4.01
C GLY A 81 6.24 -0.47 -4.59
N ALA A 82 7.52 -0.19 -4.80
CA ALA A 82 8.03 1.12 -5.23
C ALA A 82 7.45 1.61 -6.58
N GLY A 83 7.02 0.69 -7.45
CA GLY A 83 6.35 1.04 -8.70
C GLY A 83 5.01 1.76 -8.52
N CYS A 84 4.41 1.73 -7.31
CA CYS A 84 3.20 2.49 -7.00
C CYS A 84 3.48 3.90 -6.47
N SER A 85 4.74 4.26 -6.17
CA SER A 85 5.13 5.60 -5.69
C SER A 85 5.61 6.51 -6.82
N SER A 86 5.62 6.00 -8.06
CA SER A 86 5.98 6.74 -9.27
C SER A 86 4.96 6.50 -10.36
N TYR A 87 4.88 7.43 -11.30
CA TYR A 87 4.15 7.26 -12.56
C TYR A 87 4.93 7.91 -13.69
N ARG A 88 4.60 7.55 -14.91
CA ARG A 88 5.17 8.21 -16.09
C ARG A 88 4.15 9.15 -16.69
N ASP A 89 4.61 10.37 -16.98
CA ASP A 89 3.79 11.35 -17.70
C ASP A 89 3.72 11.02 -19.21
N ASP A 90 2.95 11.80 -19.95
CA ASP A 90 2.76 11.64 -21.41
C ASP A 90 4.06 11.73 -22.20
N THR A 91 5.13 12.30 -21.62
CA THR A 91 6.49 12.36 -22.22
C THR A 91 7.33 11.14 -21.88
N GLY A 92 6.82 10.21 -21.06
CA GLY A 92 7.53 9.05 -20.55
C GLY A 92 8.50 9.36 -19.40
N ALA A 93 8.51 10.60 -18.88
CA ALA A 93 9.33 10.98 -17.73
C ALA A 93 8.75 10.44 -16.42
N GLU A 94 9.63 9.82 -15.59
CA GLU A 94 9.25 9.33 -14.26
C GLU A 94 9.00 10.52 -13.32
N LYS A 95 7.84 10.53 -12.67
CA LYS A 95 7.37 11.56 -11.74
C LYS A 95 7.16 10.98 -10.35
N ALA A 96 7.04 11.88 -9.37
CA ALA A 96 6.91 11.58 -7.95
C ALA A 96 8.19 10.94 -7.37
N ILE A 97 8.12 9.86 -6.59
CA ILE A 97 9.29 9.23 -5.99
C ILE A 97 9.88 8.25 -7.00
N PRO A 98 11.13 8.43 -7.45
CA PRO A 98 11.72 7.55 -8.45
C PRO A 98 11.83 6.11 -7.93
N THR A 99 11.74 5.15 -8.86
CA THR A 99 12.08 3.76 -8.59
C THR A 99 13.55 3.63 -8.18
N MET A 100 13.95 2.45 -7.66
CA MET A 100 15.35 2.20 -7.26
C MET A 100 16.35 2.45 -8.41
N ALA A 101 15.97 2.13 -9.65
CA ALA A 101 16.79 2.41 -10.81
C ALA A 101 16.88 3.92 -11.12
N GLY A 102 15.80 4.65 -10.92
CA GLY A 102 15.78 6.12 -11.01
C GLY A 102 16.67 6.76 -9.94
N LEU A 103 16.50 6.34 -8.68
CA LEU A 103 17.33 6.80 -7.56
C LEU A 103 18.83 6.52 -7.78
N ALA A 104 19.17 5.34 -8.33
CA ALA A 104 20.56 5.01 -8.62
C ALA A 104 21.15 5.94 -9.69
N ARG A 105 20.41 6.23 -10.74
CA ARG A 105 20.83 7.20 -11.78
C ARG A 105 21.11 8.58 -11.18
N GLU A 106 20.13 9.14 -10.47
CA GLU A 106 20.26 10.47 -9.83
C GLU A 106 21.44 10.50 -8.84
N PHE A 107 21.62 9.42 -8.07
CA PHE A 107 22.74 9.33 -7.12
C PHE A 107 24.10 9.37 -7.82
N TYR A 108 24.28 8.61 -8.91
CA TYR A 108 25.56 8.57 -9.64
C TYR A 108 25.81 9.83 -10.44
N ASP A 109 24.80 10.55 -10.88
CA ASP A 109 24.96 11.88 -11.48
C ASP A 109 25.54 12.89 -10.49
N CYS A 110 25.14 12.79 -9.20
CA CYS A 110 25.69 13.58 -8.11
C CYS A 110 27.03 13.04 -7.56
N ASN A 111 27.35 11.79 -7.74
CA ASN A 111 28.51 11.08 -7.19
C ASN A 111 29.26 10.21 -8.23
N PRO A 112 29.70 10.82 -9.36
CA PRO A 112 30.26 10.05 -10.48
C PRO A 112 31.54 9.28 -10.13
N ASP A 113 32.33 9.79 -9.19
CA ASP A 113 33.64 9.25 -8.78
C ASP A 113 33.54 8.26 -7.60
N LEU A 114 32.33 7.88 -7.18
CA LEU A 114 32.18 6.94 -6.05
C LEU A 114 32.76 5.58 -6.44
N LYS A 115 33.83 5.18 -5.75
CA LYS A 115 34.46 3.86 -5.91
C LYS A 115 34.06 2.95 -4.78
N VAL A 116 33.82 1.68 -5.13
CA VAL A 116 33.58 0.62 -4.15
C VAL A 116 34.89 0.22 -3.50
N ASP A 117 35.89 -0.01 -4.35
CA ASP A 117 37.27 -0.32 -3.96
C ASP A 117 38.27 0.47 -4.83
N ARG A 118 39.58 0.08 -4.79
CA ARG A 118 40.62 0.80 -5.54
C ARG A 118 40.49 0.69 -7.07
N LYS A 119 39.77 -0.32 -7.58
CA LYS A 119 39.72 -0.65 -9.00
C LYS A 119 38.34 -0.39 -9.61
N ASN A 120 37.26 -0.56 -8.83
CA ASN A 120 35.90 -0.62 -9.34
C ASN A 120 35.11 0.63 -8.96
N ALA A 121 34.48 1.28 -9.93
CA ALA A 121 33.49 2.30 -9.69
C ALA A 121 32.17 1.66 -9.22
N ALA A 122 31.45 2.35 -8.34
CA ALA A 122 30.18 1.84 -7.83
C ALA A 122 29.12 1.71 -8.94
N LYS A 123 29.10 2.67 -9.87
CA LYS A 123 28.18 2.69 -11.02
C LYS A 123 28.35 1.48 -11.93
N ASP A 124 29.57 1.00 -12.13
CA ASP A 124 29.83 -0.14 -13.02
C ASP A 124 29.34 -1.47 -12.46
N LEU A 125 29.40 -1.63 -11.13
CA LEU A 125 28.99 -2.87 -10.46
C LEU A 125 27.49 -2.86 -10.09
N PHE A 126 26.93 -1.69 -9.79
CA PHE A 126 25.57 -1.54 -9.30
C PHE A 126 24.82 -0.40 -10.02
N PRO A 127 24.69 -0.44 -11.36
CA PRO A 127 24.20 0.71 -12.14
C PRO A 127 22.78 1.15 -11.80
N ASN A 128 21.92 0.21 -11.37
CA ASN A 128 20.49 0.44 -11.17
C ASN A 128 19.99 0.08 -9.77
N ASN A 129 20.90 -0.21 -8.81
CA ASN A 129 20.47 -0.72 -7.52
C ASN A 129 21.39 -0.25 -6.38
N LEU A 130 21.01 0.86 -5.71
CA LEU A 130 21.72 1.39 -4.55
C LEU A 130 21.63 0.46 -3.34
N GLU A 131 20.57 -0.32 -3.22
CA GLU A 131 20.40 -1.27 -2.13
C GLU A 131 21.45 -2.40 -2.24
N ALA A 132 21.66 -2.93 -3.43
CA ALA A 132 22.71 -3.91 -3.68
C ALA A 132 24.11 -3.33 -3.38
N LEU A 133 24.32 -2.04 -3.72
CA LEU A 133 25.56 -1.34 -3.37
C LEU A 133 25.76 -1.23 -1.85
N ILE A 134 24.73 -0.81 -1.12
CA ILE A 134 24.77 -0.74 0.35
C ILE A 134 25.11 -2.12 0.94
N ASN A 135 24.46 -3.16 0.45
CA ASN A 135 24.68 -4.55 0.85
C ASN A 135 26.13 -4.99 0.68
N TYR A 136 26.69 -4.69 -0.49
CA TYR A 136 28.08 -5.00 -0.79
C TYR A 136 29.03 -4.21 0.13
N LEU A 137 28.80 -2.93 0.35
CA LEU A 137 29.61 -2.10 1.24
C LEU A 137 29.57 -2.58 2.71
N ILE A 138 28.41 -3.04 3.19
CA ILE A 138 28.24 -3.61 4.52
C ILE A 138 29.02 -4.94 4.63
N SER A 139 28.92 -5.80 3.63
CA SER A 139 29.67 -7.06 3.57
C SER A 139 31.17 -6.81 3.61
N LEU A 140 31.67 -5.86 2.81
CA LEU A 140 33.08 -5.44 2.84
C LEU A 140 33.48 -4.89 4.21
N LYS A 141 32.65 -4.06 4.83
CA LYS A 141 32.90 -3.51 6.18
C LYS A 141 33.07 -4.61 7.22
N ASN A 142 32.28 -5.68 7.14
CA ASN A 142 32.31 -6.77 8.11
C ASN A 142 33.55 -7.63 8.01
N ILE A 143 34.11 -7.85 6.81
CA ILE A 143 35.32 -8.62 6.58
C ILE A 143 36.60 -7.79 6.72
N THR A 144 36.48 -6.45 6.73
CA THR A 144 37.64 -5.54 6.82
C THR A 144 38.16 -5.46 8.25
N THR A 145 39.46 -5.70 8.44
CA THR A 145 40.11 -5.63 9.74
C THR A 145 40.61 -4.21 10.10
N SER A 146 40.93 -3.40 9.08
CA SER A 146 41.42 -2.03 9.25
C SER A 146 40.34 -1.07 9.72
N GLU A 147 40.50 -0.42 10.87
CA GLU A 147 39.61 0.57 11.44
C GLU A 147 39.40 1.77 10.50
N LYS A 148 40.48 2.24 9.86
CA LYS A 148 40.43 3.32 8.86
C LYS A 148 39.52 2.95 7.66
N SER A 149 39.63 1.72 7.17
CA SER A 149 38.82 1.23 6.05
C SER A 149 37.36 1.03 6.46
N ARG A 150 37.09 0.52 7.67
CA ARG A 150 35.75 0.41 8.24
C ARG A 150 35.05 1.76 8.33
N LYS A 151 35.77 2.79 8.79
CA LYS A 151 35.24 4.16 8.89
C LYS A 151 34.94 4.75 7.52
N ALA A 152 35.82 4.54 6.54
CA ALA A 152 35.59 4.97 5.16
C ALA A 152 34.36 4.29 4.51
N LEU A 153 34.18 2.98 4.71
CA LEU A 153 33.02 2.24 4.23
C LEU A 153 31.72 2.72 4.91
N SER A 154 31.76 2.97 6.23
CA SER A 154 30.62 3.56 6.94
C SER A 154 30.24 4.94 6.40
N GLY A 155 31.20 5.78 6.05
CA GLY A 155 30.95 7.07 5.41
C GLY A 155 30.24 6.94 4.05
N LYS A 156 30.66 6.00 3.20
CA LYS A 156 29.99 5.74 1.92
C LYS A 156 28.54 5.27 2.11
N ILE A 157 28.32 4.33 3.02
CA ILE A 157 26.98 3.85 3.36
C ILE A 157 26.11 5.02 3.84
N SER A 158 26.64 5.87 4.71
CA SER A 158 25.91 7.03 5.23
C SER A 158 25.50 8.02 4.13
N ILE A 159 26.37 8.26 3.14
CA ILE A 159 26.06 9.14 2.01
C ILE A 159 24.92 8.60 1.18
N ILE A 160 24.92 7.30 0.87
CA ILE A 160 23.86 6.66 0.08
C ILE A 160 22.55 6.69 0.86
N ASN A 161 22.57 6.30 2.12
CA ASN A 161 21.38 6.31 2.98
C ASN A 161 20.78 7.71 3.11
N LYS A 162 21.63 8.71 3.32
CA LYS A 162 21.21 10.10 3.38
C LYS A 162 20.55 10.54 2.08
N PHE A 163 21.14 10.21 0.93
CA PHE A 163 20.58 10.56 -0.37
C PHE A 163 19.19 9.95 -0.56
N ILE A 164 19.04 8.64 -0.31
CA ILE A 164 17.74 7.95 -0.45
C ILE A 164 16.70 8.61 0.48
N PHE A 165 17.06 8.83 1.74
CA PHE A 165 16.16 9.47 2.70
C PHE A 165 15.75 10.86 2.25
N GLU A 166 16.71 11.73 1.91
CA GLU A 166 16.44 13.09 1.48
C GLU A 166 15.59 13.14 0.21
N ARG A 167 15.84 12.22 -0.74
CA ARG A 167 15.08 12.15 -1.98
C ARG A 167 13.63 11.74 -1.76
N VAL A 168 13.38 10.77 -0.88
CA VAL A 168 12.02 10.33 -0.53
C VAL A 168 11.32 11.38 0.34
N CYS A 169 12.01 11.91 1.35
CA CYS A 169 11.42 12.83 2.34
C CYS A 169 11.11 14.22 1.76
N ASN A 170 11.99 14.75 0.87
CA ASN A 170 11.87 16.09 0.35
C ASN A 170 11.14 16.17 -1.00
N THR A 171 10.81 15.03 -1.63
CA THR A 171 9.98 15.04 -2.84
C THR A 171 8.58 15.51 -2.49
N PRO A 172 8.07 16.57 -3.15
CA PRO A 172 6.69 16.98 -2.97
C PRO A 172 5.75 15.84 -3.38
N TYR A 173 4.70 15.61 -2.60
CA TYR A 173 3.69 14.65 -2.99
C TYR A 173 2.95 15.11 -4.25
N SER A 174 2.85 14.24 -5.24
CA SER A 174 2.05 14.47 -6.43
C SER A 174 0.57 14.38 -6.06
N LYS A 175 -0.19 15.41 -6.44
CA LYS A 175 -1.65 15.44 -6.23
C LYS A 175 -2.34 14.36 -7.07
N GLU A 176 -1.83 14.14 -8.28
CA GLU A 176 -2.32 13.11 -9.20
C GLU A 176 -2.18 11.72 -8.59
N LEU A 177 -1.02 11.45 -7.99
CA LEU A 177 -0.77 10.17 -7.35
C LEU A 177 -1.59 10.00 -6.05
N ILE A 178 -1.78 11.05 -5.26
CA ILE A 178 -2.68 11.02 -4.09
C ILE A 178 -4.11 10.72 -4.56
N GLN A 179 -4.59 11.37 -5.63
CA GLN A 179 -5.91 11.10 -6.18
C GLN A 179 -6.05 9.64 -6.65
N LEU A 180 -5.02 9.10 -7.31
CA LEU A 180 -4.99 7.70 -7.73
C LEU A 180 -5.04 6.73 -6.53
N TYR A 181 -4.31 7.00 -5.45
CA TYR A 181 -4.41 6.22 -4.21
C TYR A 181 -5.80 6.33 -3.57
N LYS A 182 -6.44 7.50 -3.62
CA LYS A 182 -7.82 7.69 -3.13
C LYS A 182 -8.80 6.82 -3.93
N GLU A 183 -8.70 6.82 -5.26
CA GLU A 183 -9.53 5.96 -6.11
C GLU A 183 -9.28 4.47 -5.83
N PHE A 184 -8.01 4.07 -5.68
CA PHE A 184 -7.66 2.71 -5.29
C PHE A 184 -8.36 2.31 -4.00
N TYR A 185 -8.24 3.11 -2.93
CA TYR A 185 -8.85 2.79 -1.64
C TYR A 185 -10.38 2.76 -1.70
N LEU A 186 -11.02 3.71 -2.39
CA LEU A 186 -12.46 3.72 -2.57
C LEU A 186 -12.98 2.47 -3.27
N ARG A 187 -12.24 1.94 -4.24
CA ARG A 187 -12.66 0.76 -5.02
C ARG A 187 -12.40 -0.57 -4.29
N ILE A 188 -11.40 -0.66 -3.43
CA ILE A 188 -11.11 -1.92 -2.69
C ILE A 188 -11.86 -2.04 -1.36
N VAL A 189 -12.34 -0.92 -0.80
CA VAL A 189 -13.04 -0.88 0.48
C VAL A 189 -14.53 -1.00 0.27
N LYS A 190 -15.10 -2.17 0.57
CA LYS A 190 -16.53 -2.44 0.40
C LYS A 190 -17.28 -2.31 1.72
N LYS A 191 -18.45 -1.62 1.72
CA LYS A 191 -19.32 -1.47 2.90
C LYS A 191 -19.83 -2.80 3.47
N THR A 192 -19.79 -3.87 2.69
CA THR A 192 -20.24 -5.20 3.09
C THR A 192 -19.15 -6.05 3.74
N ARG A 193 -17.87 -5.62 3.63
CA ARG A 193 -16.73 -6.40 4.14
C ARG A 193 -16.63 -6.30 5.65
N GLN A 194 -16.61 -7.47 6.31
CA GLN A 194 -16.48 -7.59 7.77
C GLN A 194 -15.01 -7.73 8.22
N VAL A 195 -14.15 -8.26 7.36
CA VAL A 195 -12.73 -8.46 7.62
C VAL A 195 -11.95 -7.28 7.04
N PRO A 196 -11.05 -6.66 7.81
CA PRO A 196 -10.21 -5.57 7.31
C PRO A 196 -9.41 -5.97 6.07
N VAL A 197 -9.23 -5.04 5.14
CA VAL A 197 -8.27 -5.22 4.04
C VAL A 197 -6.87 -4.99 4.58
N ASN A 198 -5.94 -5.89 4.29
CA ASN A 198 -4.54 -5.75 4.69
C ASN A 198 -3.72 -5.19 3.54
N ILE A 199 -3.06 -4.08 3.77
CA ILE A 199 -2.13 -3.44 2.84
C ILE A 199 -0.72 -3.58 3.39
N PHE A 200 0.08 -4.43 2.77
CA PHE A 200 1.52 -4.52 3.02
C PHE A 200 2.24 -3.63 2.03
N THR A 201 3.16 -2.79 2.50
CA THR A 201 3.93 -1.96 1.59
C THR A 201 5.41 -1.96 1.95
N THR A 202 6.25 -2.01 0.92
CA THR A 202 7.69 -1.80 1.02
C THR A 202 8.06 -0.32 0.90
N ASN A 203 7.09 0.56 0.59
CA ASN A 203 7.33 1.97 0.34
C ASN A 203 7.48 2.75 1.64
N TYR A 204 8.47 3.64 1.67
CA TYR A 204 8.75 4.49 2.82
C TYR A 204 7.86 5.75 2.88
N ASP A 205 7.30 6.16 1.74
CA ASP A 205 6.47 7.35 1.60
C ASP A 205 5.14 7.27 2.34
N LEU A 206 4.38 8.37 2.34
CA LEU A 206 3.10 8.48 3.03
C LEU A 206 1.91 8.65 2.05
N TYR A 207 2.00 8.16 0.80
CA TYR A 207 0.88 8.26 -0.14
C TYR A 207 -0.37 7.54 0.35
N SER A 208 -0.21 6.36 0.94
CA SER A 208 -1.31 5.60 1.52
C SER A 208 -1.97 6.34 2.66
N GLU A 209 -1.18 6.82 3.62
CA GLU A 209 -1.67 7.54 4.79
C GLU A 209 -2.39 8.83 4.38
N ASN A 210 -1.77 9.63 3.51
CA ASN A 210 -2.38 10.88 3.02
C ASN A 210 -3.72 10.61 2.30
N ALA A 211 -3.79 9.59 1.46
CA ALA A 211 -5.03 9.25 0.76
C ALA A 211 -6.13 8.80 1.72
N LEU A 212 -5.79 7.95 2.70
CA LEU A 212 -6.74 7.46 3.70
C LEU A 212 -7.23 8.57 4.63
N ASP A 213 -6.34 9.46 5.06
CA ASP A 213 -6.67 10.62 5.89
C ASP A 213 -7.61 11.59 5.14
N GLU A 214 -7.34 11.92 3.86
CA GLU A 214 -8.20 12.76 3.05
C GLU A 214 -9.58 12.13 2.77
N LEU A 215 -9.67 10.81 2.69
CA LEU A 215 -10.92 10.09 2.51
C LEU A 215 -11.69 9.90 3.84
N GLY A 216 -11.04 10.12 4.98
CA GLY A 216 -11.62 9.80 6.28
C GLY A 216 -11.85 8.30 6.50
N ILE A 217 -11.11 7.45 5.80
CA ILE A 217 -11.17 5.99 5.97
C ILE A 217 -10.34 5.61 7.19
N MET A 218 -10.96 4.89 8.13
CA MET A 218 -10.26 4.42 9.32
C MET A 218 -9.24 3.35 8.97
N TYR A 219 -8.02 3.52 9.49
CA TYR A 219 -6.96 2.53 9.31
C TYR A 219 -6.10 2.36 10.56
N ASN A 220 -5.44 1.23 10.65
CA ASN A 220 -4.46 0.92 11.68
C ASN A 220 -3.09 0.75 11.04
N ASN A 221 -2.13 1.58 11.43
CA ASN A 221 -0.73 1.51 10.98
C ASN A 221 0.24 0.99 12.04
N GLY A 222 -0.30 0.40 13.11
CA GLY A 222 0.50 -0.16 14.20
C GLY A 222 0.85 0.82 15.32
N PHE A 223 0.41 2.07 15.25
CA PHE A 223 0.73 3.09 16.26
C PHE A 223 -0.47 3.42 17.13
N LEU A 224 -0.25 3.44 18.43
CA LEU A 224 -1.24 3.82 19.44
C LEU A 224 -0.82 5.11 20.17
N GLY A 225 -1.81 5.83 20.69
CA GLY A 225 -1.63 7.08 21.42
C GLY A 225 -1.97 8.31 20.58
N SER A 226 -2.38 9.39 21.23
CA SER A 226 -2.71 10.68 20.60
C SER A 226 -1.65 11.76 20.85
N ALA A 227 -1.06 11.80 22.05
CA ALA A 227 0.01 12.76 22.37
C ALA A 227 1.38 12.28 21.87
N GLN A 228 1.65 10.99 22.01
CA GLN A 228 2.80 10.32 21.42
C GLN A 228 2.29 9.03 20.77
N ARG A 229 2.53 8.90 19.50
CA ARG A 229 2.18 7.69 18.75
C ARG A 229 3.37 6.73 18.82
N ILE A 230 3.16 5.61 19.50
CA ILE A 230 4.18 4.59 19.77
C ILE A 230 3.76 3.30 19.06
N PHE A 231 4.70 2.65 18.38
CA PHE A 231 4.45 1.38 17.72
C PHE A 231 4.08 0.30 18.74
N ASN A 232 2.95 -0.34 18.50
CA ASN A 232 2.45 -1.45 19.28
C ASN A 232 1.84 -2.50 18.34
N PRO A 233 2.52 -3.61 18.07
CA PRO A 233 2.03 -4.62 17.12
C PRO A 233 0.71 -5.28 17.56
N ASN A 234 0.38 -5.25 18.85
CA ASN A 234 -0.89 -5.78 19.34
C ASN A 234 -2.10 -4.98 18.83
N SER A 235 -1.90 -3.73 18.37
CA SER A 235 -2.98 -2.93 17.79
C SER A 235 -3.65 -3.63 16.61
N TYR A 236 -2.91 -4.41 15.83
CA TYR A 236 -3.46 -5.16 14.69
C TYR A 236 -4.40 -6.31 15.09
N ASN A 237 -4.46 -6.65 16.37
CA ASN A 237 -5.42 -7.61 16.92
C ASN A 237 -6.69 -6.93 17.47
N TYR A 238 -6.77 -5.59 17.44
CA TYR A 238 -7.93 -4.86 17.89
C TYR A 238 -8.98 -4.74 16.80
N VAL A 239 -10.25 -4.81 17.20
CA VAL A 239 -11.38 -4.62 16.31
C VAL A 239 -12.04 -3.29 16.68
N VAL A 240 -12.24 -2.44 15.70
CA VAL A 240 -13.00 -1.20 15.87
C VAL A 240 -14.48 -1.51 15.62
N VAL A 241 -15.33 -1.11 16.55
CA VAL A 241 -16.77 -1.37 16.48
C VAL A 241 -17.56 -0.07 16.56
N GLU A 242 -18.67 -0.03 15.85
CA GLU A 242 -19.66 1.05 15.94
C GLU A 242 -20.59 0.84 17.15
N ASN A 243 -20.85 1.92 17.89
CA ASN A 243 -21.87 1.91 18.92
C ASN A 243 -23.22 2.29 18.28
N LEU A 244 -24.02 1.28 17.97
CA LEU A 244 -25.31 1.48 17.31
C LEU A 244 -26.40 2.06 18.24
N GLY A 245 -26.16 2.14 19.55
CA GLY A 245 -27.11 2.70 20.52
C GLY A 245 -28.43 1.93 20.67
N LEU A 246 -28.59 0.81 19.95
CA LEU A 246 -29.85 0.06 19.85
C LEU A 246 -30.03 -0.98 20.98
N SER A 247 -28.93 -1.52 21.49
CA SER A 247 -28.92 -2.46 22.63
C SER A 247 -27.51 -2.54 23.21
N ARG A 248 -27.42 -2.92 24.49
CA ARG A 248 -26.12 -2.98 25.20
C ARG A 248 -25.14 -4.03 24.65
N ASP A 249 -25.62 -4.97 23.87
CA ASP A 249 -24.85 -6.15 23.48
C ASP A 249 -24.69 -6.34 21.95
N VAL A 250 -25.12 -5.35 21.15
CA VAL A 250 -25.00 -5.43 19.68
C VAL A 250 -23.88 -4.51 19.20
N TRP A 251 -22.77 -5.11 18.90
CA TRP A 251 -21.60 -4.45 18.31
C TRP A 251 -21.51 -4.79 16.84
N LYS A 252 -21.31 -3.81 15.98
CA LYS A 252 -21.01 -4.02 14.58
C LYS A 252 -19.58 -3.58 14.32
N SER A 253 -18.77 -4.45 13.73
CA SER A 253 -17.44 -4.04 13.28
C SER A 253 -17.57 -2.93 12.24
N VAL A 254 -16.68 -1.95 12.31
CA VAL A 254 -16.59 -0.91 11.29
C VAL A 254 -16.28 -1.60 9.96
N SER A 255 -17.20 -1.48 9.01
CA SER A 255 -16.91 -1.80 7.62
C SER A 255 -15.93 -0.76 7.08
N ASN A 256 -15.18 -0.98 6.05
CA ASN A 256 -14.23 -0.01 5.50
C ASN A 256 -12.99 0.23 6.39
N PHE A 257 -12.51 -0.81 7.07
CA PHE A 257 -11.32 -0.71 7.90
C PHE A 257 -10.10 -1.30 7.17
N ILE A 258 -8.97 -0.61 7.24
CA ILE A 258 -7.71 -1.02 6.60
C ILE A 258 -6.64 -1.25 7.67
N ASN A 259 -5.90 -2.35 7.54
CA ASN A 259 -4.63 -2.53 8.24
C ASN A 259 -3.50 -2.19 7.27
N LEU A 260 -2.73 -1.17 7.58
CA LEU A 260 -1.58 -0.72 6.80
C LEU A 260 -0.29 -1.17 7.48
N TYR A 261 0.47 -2.04 6.80
CA TYR A 261 1.73 -2.59 7.30
C TYR A 261 2.90 -2.08 6.47
N LYS A 262 3.67 -1.15 7.01
CA LYS A 262 4.90 -0.65 6.36
C LYS A 262 6.07 -1.55 6.72
N ILE A 263 6.20 -2.64 5.96
CA ILE A 263 7.11 -3.75 6.28
C ILE A 263 8.60 -3.39 6.13
N HIS A 264 8.93 -2.28 5.49
CA HIS A 264 10.28 -1.72 5.42
C HIS A 264 10.45 -0.44 6.25
N GLY A 265 9.45 -0.08 7.07
CA GLY A 265 9.45 1.14 7.84
C GLY A 265 8.89 2.35 7.07
N SER A 266 9.05 3.52 7.62
CA SER A 266 8.49 4.76 7.08
C SER A 266 9.42 5.95 7.33
N ILE A 267 9.35 6.96 6.46
CA ILE A 267 10.12 8.20 6.61
C ILE A 267 9.75 8.99 7.87
N ASN A 268 8.56 8.77 8.43
CA ASN A 268 8.09 9.45 9.64
C ASN A 268 8.27 8.63 10.93
N TRP A 269 8.97 7.49 10.88
CA TRP A 269 9.27 6.69 12.07
C TRP A 269 10.64 7.04 12.66
N LEU A 270 10.67 7.21 13.96
CA LEU A 270 11.90 7.51 14.72
C LEU A 270 12.10 6.51 15.83
N LYS A 271 13.36 6.13 16.02
CA LYS A 271 13.79 5.35 17.17
C LYS A 271 14.03 6.27 18.36
N ASP A 272 13.39 5.96 19.50
CA ASP A 272 13.65 6.65 20.76
C ASP A 272 14.58 5.81 21.63
N ASP A 273 15.86 6.15 21.60
CA ASP A 273 16.89 5.48 22.42
C ASP A 273 16.83 5.90 23.90
N ASN A 274 16.05 6.95 24.25
CA ASN A 274 15.93 7.48 25.62
C ASN A 274 14.72 6.92 26.37
N SER A 275 14.07 5.90 25.85
CA SER A 275 12.83 5.34 26.44
C SER A 275 13.01 4.70 27.84
N GLY A 276 14.25 4.51 28.30
CA GLY A 276 14.55 3.81 29.57
C GLY A 276 14.18 2.32 29.57
N SER A 277 13.77 1.79 28.43
CA SER A 277 13.43 0.38 28.21
C SER A 277 14.60 -0.36 27.55
N ASP A 278 14.75 -1.65 27.82
CA ASP A 278 15.73 -2.51 27.15
C ASP A 278 15.49 -2.62 25.64
N THR A 279 14.27 -2.31 25.19
CA THR A 279 13.90 -2.21 23.78
C THR A 279 13.54 -0.77 23.42
N PRO A 280 14.12 -0.20 22.34
CA PRO A 280 13.83 1.16 21.94
C PRO A 280 12.38 1.28 21.48
N HIS A 281 11.72 2.37 21.86
CA HIS A 281 10.41 2.70 21.35
C HIS A 281 10.52 3.25 19.92
N ILE A 282 9.57 2.90 19.08
CA ILE A 282 9.42 3.46 17.74
C ILE A 282 8.30 4.48 17.81
N LEU A 283 8.62 5.71 17.44
CA LEU A 283 7.68 6.84 17.45
C LEU A 283 7.29 7.21 16.02
N GLU A 284 6.02 7.45 15.80
CA GLU A 284 5.54 8.13 14.60
C GLU A 284 5.52 9.65 14.86
N LYS A 285 6.10 10.41 13.93
CA LYS A 285 6.22 11.87 14.02
C LYS A 285 5.72 12.53 12.75
N ASP A 286 5.33 13.79 12.90
CA ASP A 286 4.98 14.64 11.78
C ASP A 286 6.17 14.78 10.82
N ILE A 287 5.89 14.73 9.50
CA ILE A 287 6.92 14.78 8.46
C ILE A 287 7.67 16.11 8.43
N GLU A 288 7.02 17.22 8.76
CA GLU A 288 7.68 18.53 8.82
C GLU A 288 8.69 18.61 9.97
N LEU A 289 8.39 17.96 11.10
CA LEU A 289 9.36 17.82 12.20
C LEU A 289 10.56 16.99 11.77
N ILE A 290 10.37 15.98 10.92
CA ILE A 290 11.44 15.15 10.38
C ILE A 290 12.31 15.95 9.40
N ARG A 291 11.68 16.67 8.47
CA ARG A 291 12.35 17.54 7.49
C ARG A 291 13.21 18.63 8.16
N SER A 292 12.74 19.16 9.29
CA SER A 292 13.48 20.21 10.05
C SER A 292 14.70 19.68 10.82
N ARG A 293 14.83 18.37 11.01
CA ARG A 293 15.94 17.75 11.76
C ARG A 293 17.18 17.59 10.90
N LYS A 294 18.34 17.93 11.47
CA LYS A 294 19.67 17.71 10.84
C LYS A 294 20.18 16.27 10.98
N LYS A 295 19.54 15.46 11.80
CA LYS A 295 19.98 14.10 12.14
C LYS A 295 18.95 13.09 11.63
N TYR A 296 19.37 12.20 10.75
CA TYR A 296 18.54 11.23 10.04
C TYR A 296 18.52 9.90 10.82
N ASP A 297 17.81 9.86 11.94
CA ASP A 297 17.64 8.65 12.76
C ASP A 297 16.30 7.93 12.44
N SER A 298 15.81 8.05 11.20
CA SER A 298 14.59 7.36 10.80
C SER A 298 14.80 5.85 10.66
N ILE A 299 13.75 5.11 10.94
CA ILE A 299 13.74 3.65 10.82
C ILE A 299 13.30 3.26 9.43
N MET A 300 14.22 3.32 8.49
CA MET A 300 14.05 2.69 7.19
C MET A 300 14.91 1.44 7.14
N ILE A 301 14.32 0.32 6.77
CA ILE A 301 15.13 -0.86 6.44
C ILE A 301 15.72 -0.62 5.06
N TYR A 302 17.00 -0.33 5.07
CA TYR A 302 17.75 -0.52 3.84
C TYR A 302 17.93 -2.02 3.63
N PRO A 303 17.62 -2.54 2.43
CA PRO A 303 17.81 -3.95 2.15
C PRO A 303 19.28 -4.31 2.24
N THR A 304 19.66 -4.97 3.32
CA THR A 304 21.04 -5.43 3.55
C THR A 304 21.07 -6.96 3.64
N PRO A 305 22.16 -7.66 3.25
CA PRO A 305 22.30 -9.10 3.42
C PRO A 305 22.22 -9.54 4.88
N GLN A 306 22.33 -8.58 5.81
CA GLN A 306 22.10 -8.78 7.25
C GLN A 306 20.64 -8.55 7.63
N LYS A 307 19.72 -8.54 6.66
CA LYS A 307 18.27 -8.46 6.93
C LYS A 307 17.82 -9.44 8.02
N ASP A 308 18.40 -10.64 8.06
CA ASP A 308 18.06 -11.60 9.10
C ASP A 308 18.26 -11.06 10.52
N ARG A 309 19.23 -10.18 10.76
CA ARG A 309 19.41 -9.55 12.06
C ARG A 309 18.51 -8.33 12.28
N THR A 310 18.31 -7.49 11.25
CA THR A 310 17.43 -6.32 11.36
C THR A 310 15.95 -6.72 11.31
N THR A 311 15.59 -7.76 10.57
CA THR A 311 14.23 -8.31 10.53
C THR A 311 13.85 -9.04 11.83
N LEU A 312 14.83 -9.43 12.65
CA LEU A 312 14.61 -9.96 14.00
C LEU A 312 14.39 -8.85 15.06
N MET A 313 14.53 -7.58 14.68
CA MET A 313 14.32 -6.45 15.59
C MET A 313 12.92 -5.86 15.41
N VAL A 314 12.34 -5.37 16.51
CA VAL A 314 11.10 -4.57 16.50
C VAL A 314 11.35 -3.29 15.69
N PRO A 315 10.44 -2.86 14.81
CA PRO A 315 9.08 -3.37 14.54
C PRO A 315 9.00 -4.46 13.47
N TYR A 316 10.07 -4.78 12.81
CA TYR A 316 10.10 -5.55 11.55
C TYR A 316 9.73 -7.01 11.74
N SER A 317 10.27 -7.67 12.77
CA SER A 317 9.91 -9.05 13.10
C SER A 317 8.40 -9.22 13.29
N ASP A 318 7.77 -8.24 13.93
CA ASP A 318 6.33 -8.25 14.13
C ASP A 318 5.58 -8.05 12.83
N LEU A 319 5.99 -7.10 11.99
CA LEU A 319 5.34 -6.80 10.71
C LEU A 319 5.45 -7.98 9.73
N PHE A 320 6.62 -8.62 9.61
CA PHE A 320 6.80 -9.82 8.80
C PHE A 320 5.99 -11.00 9.31
N ARG A 321 5.92 -11.19 10.63
CA ARG A 321 5.07 -12.20 11.25
C ARG A 321 3.59 -11.94 10.97
N MET A 322 3.14 -10.69 11.04
CA MET A 322 1.76 -10.31 10.70
C MET A 322 1.46 -10.60 9.23
N MET A 323 2.37 -10.28 8.31
CA MET A 323 2.24 -10.64 6.90
C MET A 323 2.10 -12.15 6.73
N GLN A 324 3.00 -12.94 7.30
CA GLN A 324 2.95 -14.38 7.23
C GLN A 324 1.62 -14.93 7.78
N ASN A 325 1.20 -14.47 8.96
CA ASN A 325 -0.06 -14.91 9.56
C ASN A 325 -1.28 -14.56 8.71
N SER A 326 -1.27 -13.39 8.04
CA SER A 326 -2.37 -12.96 7.18
C SER A 326 -2.48 -13.83 5.92
N LEU A 327 -1.34 -14.15 5.31
CA LEU A 327 -1.31 -14.95 4.07
C LEU A 327 -1.62 -16.43 4.33
N LEU A 328 -1.33 -16.96 5.53
CA LEU A 328 -1.61 -18.36 5.92
C LEU A 328 -3.07 -18.58 6.32
N LYS A 329 -3.91 -17.56 6.36
CA LYS A 329 -5.36 -17.75 6.59
C LYS A 329 -6.01 -18.45 5.41
N LYS A 330 -7.05 -19.24 5.69
CA LYS A 330 -7.91 -19.81 4.64
C LYS A 330 -8.62 -18.73 3.86
N ASN A 331 -9.00 -19.02 2.63
CA ASN A 331 -9.65 -18.04 1.74
C ASN A 331 -8.87 -16.72 1.68
N SER A 332 -7.60 -16.82 1.35
CA SER A 332 -6.69 -15.67 1.28
C SER A 332 -6.23 -15.41 -0.14
N VAL A 333 -6.15 -14.15 -0.51
CA VAL A 333 -5.55 -13.68 -1.77
C VAL A 333 -4.51 -12.60 -1.46
N LEU A 334 -3.40 -12.63 -2.17
CA LEU A 334 -2.43 -11.55 -2.22
C LEU A 334 -2.37 -10.98 -3.64
N ILE A 335 -2.69 -9.70 -3.79
CA ILE A 335 -2.54 -8.94 -5.04
C ILE A 335 -1.30 -8.06 -4.92
N SER A 336 -0.31 -8.31 -5.78
CA SER A 336 0.97 -7.60 -5.79
C SER A 336 1.01 -6.56 -6.90
N LEU A 337 1.29 -5.31 -6.53
CA LEU A 337 1.33 -4.13 -7.41
C LEU A 337 2.67 -3.40 -7.25
N GLY A 338 3.34 -3.11 -8.36
CA GLY A 338 4.56 -2.32 -8.36
C GLY A 338 5.74 -2.92 -7.56
N TYR A 339 5.70 -4.23 -7.27
CA TYR A 339 6.74 -4.94 -6.53
C TYR A 339 7.50 -5.88 -7.45
N SER A 340 8.82 -5.77 -7.47
CA SER A 340 9.69 -6.49 -8.41
C SER A 340 10.09 -7.91 -7.97
N PHE A 341 9.67 -8.34 -6.77
CA PHE A 341 10.11 -9.59 -6.14
C PHE A 341 11.63 -9.68 -5.90
N GLY A 342 12.27 -8.53 -5.67
CA GLY A 342 13.70 -8.45 -5.38
C GLY A 342 14.08 -8.81 -3.93
N ASP A 343 13.12 -8.92 -2.99
CA ASP A 343 13.35 -9.22 -1.60
C ASP A 343 13.09 -10.69 -1.27
N GLU A 344 14.16 -11.45 -1.08
CA GLU A 344 14.09 -12.89 -0.79
C GLU A 344 13.29 -13.23 0.47
N HIS A 345 13.32 -12.35 1.48
CA HIS A 345 12.59 -12.59 2.73
C HIS A 345 11.08 -12.52 2.52
N ILE A 346 10.62 -11.50 1.81
CA ILE A 346 9.21 -11.34 1.44
C ILE A 346 8.79 -12.49 0.51
N ASN A 347 9.61 -12.82 -0.49
CA ASN A 347 9.35 -13.91 -1.41
C ASN A 347 9.18 -15.24 -0.69
N ARG A 348 10.02 -15.52 0.31
CA ARG A 348 9.89 -16.74 1.13
C ARG A 348 8.57 -16.80 1.89
N ILE A 349 8.09 -15.67 2.44
CA ILE A 349 6.79 -15.60 3.12
C ILE A 349 5.67 -15.88 2.13
N ILE A 350 5.73 -15.28 0.93
CA ILE A 350 4.72 -15.48 -0.12
C ILE A 350 4.70 -16.92 -0.61
N LEU A 351 5.88 -17.52 -0.87
CA LEU A 351 5.97 -18.91 -1.31
C LEU A 351 5.49 -19.89 -0.23
N ASN A 352 5.75 -19.60 1.04
CA ASN A 352 5.20 -20.39 2.14
C ASN A 352 3.66 -20.37 2.17
N ALA A 353 3.04 -19.27 1.76
CA ALA A 353 1.58 -19.18 1.72
C ALA A 353 0.95 -20.14 0.68
N LEU A 354 1.69 -20.56 -0.35
CA LEU A 354 1.26 -21.58 -1.29
C LEU A 354 1.06 -22.97 -0.65
N SER A 355 1.55 -23.19 0.59
CA SER A 355 1.23 -24.38 1.37
C SER A 355 -0.27 -24.45 1.77
N VAL A 356 -0.97 -23.31 1.79
CA VAL A 356 -2.41 -23.24 2.01
C VAL A 356 -3.12 -23.43 0.68
N TYR A 357 -3.96 -24.45 0.58
CA TYR A 357 -4.53 -24.91 -0.70
C TYR A 357 -5.42 -23.89 -1.41
N ASP A 358 -6.09 -23.03 -0.66
CA ASP A 358 -7.02 -21.99 -1.13
C ASP A 358 -6.39 -20.58 -1.18
N PHE A 359 -5.07 -20.48 -0.96
CA PHE A 359 -4.33 -19.24 -1.18
C PHE A 359 -4.14 -18.95 -2.66
N ARG A 360 -4.31 -17.69 -3.06
CA ARG A 360 -4.07 -17.22 -4.43
C ARG A 360 -3.08 -16.06 -4.42
N LEU A 361 -2.14 -16.11 -5.35
CA LEU A 361 -1.17 -15.04 -5.61
C LEU A 361 -1.47 -14.42 -6.98
N VAL A 362 -1.78 -13.12 -7.00
CA VAL A 362 -2.04 -12.34 -8.23
C VAL A 362 -0.95 -11.28 -8.36
N ILE A 363 -0.19 -11.32 -9.45
CA ILE A 363 0.97 -10.47 -9.69
C ILE A 363 0.72 -9.59 -10.92
N PHE A 364 0.73 -8.29 -10.74
CA PHE A 364 0.78 -7.32 -11.81
C PHE A 364 2.24 -6.90 -12.00
N GLY A 365 2.88 -7.38 -13.05
CA GLY A 365 4.29 -7.09 -13.30
C GLY A 365 4.96 -7.98 -14.34
N ASP A 366 6.16 -7.56 -14.74
CA ASP A 366 7.04 -8.30 -15.62
C ASP A 366 8.50 -8.06 -15.20
N SER A 367 9.08 -9.00 -14.46
CA SER A 367 10.49 -9.00 -14.08
C SER A 367 11.07 -10.41 -14.19
N ASP A 368 12.38 -10.53 -14.23
CA ASP A 368 13.04 -11.85 -14.30
C ASP A 368 12.67 -12.75 -13.12
N MET A 369 12.44 -12.16 -11.95
CA MET A 369 12.02 -12.93 -10.78
C MET A 369 10.55 -13.38 -10.90
N ILE A 370 9.68 -12.55 -11.48
CA ILE A 370 8.27 -12.93 -11.74
C ILE A 370 8.21 -14.07 -12.75
N ARG A 371 9.07 -14.06 -13.80
CA ARG A 371 9.18 -15.16 -14.76
C ARG A 371 9.60 -16.48 -14.09
N LYS A 372 10.53 -16.43 -13.12
CA LYS A 372 10.90 -17.60 -12.32
C LYS A 372 9.75 -18.12 -11.46
N LEU A 373 8.89 -17.23 -10.94
CA LEU A 373 7.67 -17.64 -10.23
C LEU A 373 6.67 -18.33 -11.16
N GLN A 374 6.59 -17.90 -12.41
CA GLN A 374 5.77 -18.57 -13.44
C GLN A 374 6.24 -20.01 -13.70
N GLU A 375 7.55 -20.25 -13.70
CA GLU A 375 8.16 -21.59 -13.90
C GLU A 375 7.74 -22.62 -12.84
N ILE A 376 7.25 -22.18 -11.67
CA ILE A 376 6.70 -23.07 -10.65
C ILE A 376 5.49 -23.84 -11.18
N GLY A 377 4.72 -23.26 -12.10
CA GLY A 377 3.59 -23.92 -12.77
C GLY A 377 2.34 -24.11 -11.91
N ASP A 378 2.26 -23.46 -10.74
CA ASP A 378 1.09 -23.54 -9.86
C ASP A 378 -0.04 -22.65 -10.38
N ASN A 379 -1.20 -23.20 -10.70
CA ASN A 379 -2.36 -22.49 -11.22
C ASN A 379 -2.93 -21.42 -10.27
N ARG A 380 -2.53 -21.42 -9.01
CA ARG A 380 -2.89 -20.38 -8.02
C ARG A 380 -2.03 -19.13 -8.13
N ILE A 381 -0.93 -19.19 -8.90
CA ILE A 381 -0.09 -18.04 -9.24
C ILE A 381 -0.62 -17.47 -10.55
N TRP A 382 -1.14 -16.26 -10.46
CA TRP A 382 -1.62 -15.49 -11.60
C TRP A 382 -0.63 -14.37 -11.91
N ILE A 383 -0.23 -14.24 -13.16
CA ILE A 383 0.69 -13.17 -13.59
C ILE A 383 0.02 -12.42 -14.75
N ILE A 384 -0.04 -11.11 -14.61
CA ILE A 384 -0.70 -10.19 -15.54
C ILE A 384 0.28 -9.14 -16.02
N ASN A 385 0.41 -9.05 -17.35
CA ASN A 385 1.19 -7.99 -18.01
C ASN A 385 0.64 -7.72 -19.41
N SER A 386 1.05 -6.60 -20.01
CA SER A 386 0.72 -6.24 -21.39
C SER A 386 1.77 -5.27 -21.94
N GLU A 387 1.79 -5.09 -23.25
CA GLU A 387 2.66 -4.12 -23.92
C GLU A 387 2.32 -2.67 -23.53
N ASP A 388 1.05 -2.37 -23.26
CA ASP A 388 0.55 -1.08 -22.77
C ASP A 388 0.66 -0.90 -21.26
N ASN A 389 1.45 -1.74 -20.59
CA ASN A 389 1.77 -1.63 -19.16
C ASN A 389 0.56 -1.68 -18.21
N ILE A 390 -0.38 -2.61 -18.44
CA ILE A 390 -1.52 -2.84 -17.55
C ILE A 390 -1.10 -3.05 -16.09
N HIS A 391 0.13 -3.47 -15.86
CA HIS A 391 0.71 -3.68 -14.56
C HIS A 391 1.17 -2.40 -13.83
N TYR A 392 1.11 -1.23 -14.47
CA TYR A 392 1.36 0.03 -13.80
C TYR A 392 0.16 0.39 -12.91
N PHE A 393 0.45 1.05 -11.79
CA PHE A 393 -0.55 1.32 -10.76
C PHE A 393 -1.73 2.15 -11.27
N ASN A 394 -1.48 3.17 -12.09
CA ASN A 394 -2.54 3.96 -12.73
C ASN A 394 -3.45 3.09 -13.62
N ASN A 395 -2.86 2.26 -14.51
CA ASN A 395 -3.62 1.39 -15.39
C ASN A 395 -4.41 0.32 -14.61
N PHE A 396 -3.83 -0.23 -13.55
CA PHE A 396 -4.53 -1.14 -12.66
C PHE A 396 -5.76 -0.48 -12.03
N VAL A 397 -5.61 0.72 -11.46
CA VAL A 397 -6.72 1.43 -10.82
C VAL A 397 -7.79 1.84 -11.82
N GLU A 398 -7.40 2.41 -12.97
CA GLU A 398 -8.34 2.97 -13.94
C GLU A 398 -9.05 1.93 -14.78
N ARG A 399 -8.35 0.83 -15.17
CA ARG A 399 -8.82 -0.13 -16.18
C ARG A 399 -9.20 -1.49 -15.62
N VAL A 400 -8.64 -1.89 -14.46
CA VAL A 400 -8.84 -3.24 -13.92
C VAL A 400 -9.73 -3.26 -12.68
N LEU A 401 -9.58 -2.26 -11.79
CA LEU A 401 -10.45 -2.21 -10.62
C LEU A 401 -11.89 -1.84 -11.01
N PRO A 402 -12.89 -2.62 -10.55
CA PRO A 402 -14.29 -2.32 -10.82
C PRO A 402 -14.67 -0.95 -10.24
N THR A 403 -15.49 -0.20 -11.00
CA THR A 403 -16.07 1.05 -10.50
C THR A 403 -17.22 0.76 -9.54
N GLN A 404 -17.52 1.70 -8.63
CA GLN A 404 -18.68 1.55 -7.72
C GLN A 404 -20.00 1.40 -8.47
N ASP A 405 -20.15 2.04 -9.63
CA ASP A 405 -21.36 1.95 -10.46
C ASP A 405 -21.51 0.57 -11.10
N GLU A 406 -20.43 -0.09 -11.45
CA GLU A 406 -20.44 -1.47 -11.98
C GLU A 406 -20.88 -2.46 -10.89
N GLU A 407 -20.41 -2.31 -9.67
CA GLU A 407 -20.85 -3.14 -8.52
C GLU A 407 -22.35 -2.98 -8.24
N GLN A 408 -22.86 -1.76 -8.31
CA GLN A 408 -24.30 -1.52 -8.16
C GLN A 408 -25.11 -2.13 -9.32
N ARG A 409 -24.58 -2.10 -10.54
CA ARG A 409 -25.21 -2.75 -11.70
C ARG A 409 -25.23 -4.27 -11.55
N GLU A 410 -24.11 -4.89 -11.15
CA GLU A 410 -24.07 -6.33 -10.89
C GLU A 410 -25.03 -6.74 -9.77
N GLU A 411 -25.10 -6.00 -8.64
CA GLU A 411 -26.09 -6.25 -7.59
C GLU A 411 -27.53 -6.17 -8.13
N ILE A 412 -27.81 -5.20 -8.97
CA ILE A 412 -29.14 -5.02 -9.58
C ILE A 412 -29.44 -6.19 -10.54
N GLU A 413 -28.48 -6.62 -11.34
CA GLU A 413 -28.66 -7.77 -12.26
C GLU A 413 -28.84 -9.08 -11.52
N ILE A 414 -28.06 -9.32 -10.46
CA ILE A 414 -28.23 -10.49 -9.59
C ILE A 414 -29.61 -10.46 -8.93
N LYS A 415 -30.03 -9.31 -8.37
CA LYS A 415 -31.36 -9.15 -7.79
C LYS A 415 -32.49 -9.35 -8.82
N LYS A 416 -32.30 -8.87 -10.06
CA LYS A 416 -33.24 -9.12 -11.15
C LYS A 416 -33.31 -10.59 -11.56
N SER A 417 -32.17 -11.24 -11.63
CA SER A 417 -32.07 -12.68 -11.95
C SER A 417 -32.70 -13.54 -10.87
N LEU A 418 -32.46 -13.24 -9.59
CA LEU A 418 -33.11 -13.90 -8.46
C LEU A 418 -34.62 -13.69 -8.44
N LYS A 419 -35.12 -12.48 -8.78
CA LYS A 419 -36.56 -12.24 -8.91
C LYS A 419 -37.16 -13.04 -10.05
N LYS A 420 -36.50 -13.15 -11.20
CA LYS A 420 -36.97 -13.99 -12.33
C LYS A 420 -37.01 -15.48 -11.93
N LEU A 421 -36.00 -15.97 -11.22
CA LEU A 421 -35.98 -17.34 -10.69
C LEU A 421 -37.11 -17.59 -9.68
N ALA A 422 -37.38 -16.63 -8.80
CA ALA A 422 -38.47 -16.73 -7.82
C ALA A 422 -39.84 -16.77 -8.50
N VAL A 423 -40.05 -16.01 -9.57
CA VAL A 423 -41.28 -16.06 -10.37
C VAL A 423 -41.43 -17.43 -11.07
N VAL A 424 -40.36 -17.92 -11.69
CA VAL A 424 -40.38 -19.28 -12.36
C VAL A 424 -40.62 -20.42 -11.36
N LEU A 425 -40.07 -20.31 -10.15
CA LEU A 425 -40.28 -21.30 -9.09
C LEU A 425 -41.62 -21.13 -8.36
N GLY A 426 -42.19 -19.93 -8.37
CA GLY A 426 -43.50 -19.62 -7.76
C GLY A 426 -44.71 -20.02 -8.64
N ASP A 427 -44.56 -20.04 -9.97
CA ASP A 427 -45.60 -20.47 -10.92
C ASP A 427 -45.76 -22.00 -11.00
N SER A 428 -44.98 -22.78 -10.27
CA SER A 428 -45.10 -24.24 -10.22
C SER A 428 -46.02 -24.74 -9.10
N SER A 429 -46.80 -23.90 -8.44
CA SER A 429 -47.78 -24.27 -7.44
C SER A 429 -49.21 -23.96 -7.92
N GLU A 430 -49.60 -24.43 -9.11
CA GLU A 430 -51.01 -24.69 -9.41
C GLU A 430 -51.38 -26.11 -8.96
N ASP A 431 -52.25 -26.20 -7.96
CA ASP A 431 -52.86 -27.41 -7.45
C ASP A 431 -53.59 -28.18 -8.56
N PRO A 432 -53.46 -29.51 -8.62
CA PRO A 432 -54.37 -30.33 -9.39
C PRO A 432 -55.67 -30.49 -8.63
N LYS A 433 -56.77 -30.08 -9.31
CA LYS A 433 -58.11 -30.47 -8.92
C LYS A 433 -58.31 -31.98 -9.07
#